data_cd462f656af92d1ca74206bd519c9123
#
_entry.id   cd462f656af92d1ca74206bd519c9123
#
_cell.length_a   1.000
_cell.length_b   1.000
_cell.length_c   1.000
_cell.angle_alpha   90.00
_cell.angle_beta   90.00
_cell.angle_gamma   90.00
#
_symmetry.space_group_name_H-M   'P 1'
#
loop_
_entity.id
_entity.type
_entity.pdbx_description
1 polymer ?
#
loop_
_entity_poly.entity_id
_entity_poly.type
_entity_poly.pdbx_seq_one_letter_code
_entity_poly.pdbx_strand_id
1 'polypeptide(L)'
;IVVKGKVLYSDQVKALKTPTAIIDVPQSLSIVTDEDIRKQGIREIGDIVRYTPGVNTSQGEGHRDSVVFRGVRSTADFYQDGVRDDVQYYRSLYNVDQVEVLRGPNALLFGRGGTGGIINRVTKKAQIGEQFGSFDLGADDFGAFDFAADFNRTGENSAFRLNLHSDSLENHRDMYDGDRTGFNPTVRIQMSDATTLDLSYEYADHERFIDRGIPTANGKPVDALKDVVFGTSDINLTTLEADIFRGIVTTELSDTSKAIFSLTSSEFEKLYQNLYASGYDLATNVVTLDGYRDPTERENLIFSANLVNELQIGGATHTLLIGAEVVDTDNKNERYDTYWSTTQKD
;
A
#
# COMPACT_ATOMS: atom_id res chain seq x y z
N ILE A 1 -1.50 27.14 -31.62
CA ILE A 1 -1.12 26.81 -30.23
C ILE A 1 -2.11 25.75 -29.76
N VAL A 2 -1.67 24.50 -29.67
CA VAL A 2 -2.46 23.43 -29.07
C VAL A 2 -2.19 23.53 -27.58
N VAL A 3 -3.14 24.08 -26.82
CA VAL A 3 -3.12 24.00 -25.34
C VAL A 3 -3.54 22.57 -25.00
N LYS A 4 -2.60 21.69 -24.80
CA LYS A 4 -2.88 20.42 -24.09
C LYS A 4 -3.18 20.80 -22.64
N GLY A 5 -4.45 20.78 -22.26
CA GLY A 5 -4.82 20.84 -20.87
C GLY A 5 -4.11 19.69 -20.15
N LYS A 6 -3.42 19.97 -19.03
CA LYS A 6 -2.85 18.91 -18.19
C LYS A 6 -4.04 18.13 -17.66
N VAL A 7 -4.15 16.87 -18.05
CA VAL A 7 -5.16 15.98 -17.48
C VAL A 7 -4.75 15.77 -16.02
N LEU A 8 -5.55 16.22 -15.09
CA LEU A 8 -5.25 16.17 -13.64
C LEU A 8 -5.30 14.75 -13.08
N TYR A 9 -5.84 13.79 -13.85
CA TYR A 9 -6.05 12.42 -13.44
C TYR A 9 -5.75 11.46 -14.60
N SER A 10 -5.43 10.21 -14.27
CA SER A 10 -5.38 9.15 -15.29
C SER A 10 -6.72 9.01 -15.99
N ASP A 11 -6.70 8.85 -17.30
CA ASP A 11 -7.92 8.66 -18.10
C ASP A 11 -8.63 7.33 -17.81
N GLN A 12 -7.96 6.43 -17.11
CA GLN A 12 -8.44 5.06 -16.83
C GLN A 12 -8.14 4.64 -15.41
N VAL A 13 -9.07 3.88 -14.84
CA VAL A 13 -8.90 3.19 -13.56
C VAL A 13 -8.19 1.86 -13.79
N LYS A 14 -7.01 1.70 -13.23
CA LYS A 14 -6.18 0.50 -13.41
C LYS A 14 -6.73 -0.72 -12.64
N ALA A 15 -7.35 -0.46 -11.49
CA ALA A 15 -7.95 -1.52 -10.67
C ALA A 15 -9.05 -2.30 -11.40
N LEU A 16 -9.81 -1.69 -12.30
CA LEU A 16 -10.97 -2.31 -12.92
C LEU A 16 -10.65 -3.41 -13.94
N LYS A 17 -9.39 -3.58 -14.33
CA LYS A 17 -8.95 -4.56 -15.35
C LYS A 17 -9.59 -4.38 -16.74
N THR A 18 -10.46 -3.40 -16.92
CA THR A 18 -11.10 -3.02 -18.19
C THR A 18 -10.71 -1.58 -18.55
N PRO A 19 -10.66 -1.22 -19.84
CA PRO A 19 -10.35 0.12 -20.31
C PRO A 19 -11.54 1.09 -20.08
N THR A 20 -11.99 1.21 -18.83
CA THR A 20 -13.13 2.05 -18.47
C THR A 20 -12.66 3.45 -18.17
N ALA A 21 -13.17 4.45 -18.90
CA ALA A 21 -12.92 5.85 -18.61
C ALA A 21 -13.44 6.20 -17.20
N ILE A 22 -12.75 7.08 -16.48
CA ILE A 22 -13.13 7.46 -15.10
C ILE A 22 -14.58 7.93 -15.02
N ILE A 23 -15.04 8.68 -16.01
CA ILE A 23 -16.41 9.23 -16.04
C ILE A 23 -17.49 8.15 -16.14
N ASP A 24 -17.13 6.98 -16.68
CA ASP A 24 -18.04 5.83 -16.88
C ASP A 24 -17.96 4.81 -15.76
N VAL A 25 -17.14 5.05 -14.76
CA VAL A 25 -16.99 4.12 -13.60
C VAL A 25 -18.21 4.27 -12.68
N PRO A 26 -19.07 3.24 -12.55
CA PRO A 26 -20.30 3.32 -11.75
C PRO A 26 -20.04 3.15 -10.25
N GLN A 27 -18.95 3.72 -9.76
CA GLN A 27 -18.51 3.59 -8.36
C GLN A 27 -17.98 4.92 -7.84
N SER A 28 -18.01 5.06 -6.51
CA SER A 28 -17.37 6.19 -5.86
C SER A 28 -15.85 5.96 -5.83
N LEU A 29 -15.13 6.76 -6.61
CA LEU A 29 -13.70 6.66 -6.84
C LEU A 29 -13.00 7.95 -6.42
N SER A 30 -11.80 7.83 -5.88
CA SER A 30 -10.81 8.91 -5.75
C SER A 30 -9.48 8.41 -6.27
N ILE A 31 -8.76 9.27 -7.00
CA ILE A 31 -7.41 9.00 -7.47
C ILE A 31 -6.51 10.08 -6.90
N VAL A 32 -5.40 9.67 -6.29
CA VAL A 32 -4.33 10.53 -5.81
C VAL A 32 -3.09 10.20 -6.63
N THR A 33 -2.61 11.17 -7.40
CA THR A 33 -1.48 10.99 -8.32
C THR A 33 -0.13 11.14 -7.60
N ASP A 34 0.95 10.66 -8.22
CA ASP A 34 2.33 10.91 -7.77
C ASP A 34 2.61 12.41 -7.59
N GLU A 35 2.06 13.26 -8.46
CA GLU A 35 2.18 14.72 -8.32
C GLU A 35 1.49 15.24 -7.05
N ASP A 36 0.29 14.71 -6.73
CA ASP A 36 -0.44 15.08 -5.50
C ASP A 36 0.29 14.58 -4.26
N ILE A 37 0.82 13.34 -4.30
CA ILE A 37 1.61 12.74 -3.22
C ILE A 37 2.81 13.65 -2.89
N ARG A 38 3.58 14.03 -3.90
CA ARG A 38 4.75 14.89 -3.71
C ARG A 38 4.39 16.31 -3.25
N LYS A 39 3.40 16.95 -3.89
CA LYS A 39 2.99 18.33 -3.56
C LYS A 39 2.42 18.48 -2.15
N GLN A 40 1.78 17.45 -1.63
CA GLN A 40 1.14 17.47 -0.32
C GLN A 40 2.01 16.83 0.78
N GLY A 41 3.20 16.33 0.44
CA GLY A 41 4.08 15.64 1.38
C GLY A 41 3.46 14.38 1.97
N ILE A 42 2.66 13.66 1.17
CA ILE A 42 1.99 12.42 1.59
C ILE A 42 3.04 11.32 1.73
N ARG A 43 3.10 10.69 2.90
CA ARG A 43 4.08 9.64 3.21
C ARG A 43 3.47 8.27 3.44
N GLU A 44 2.20 8.20 3.81
CA GLU A 44 1.51 6.96 4.19
C GLU A 44 0.09 6.91 3.61
N ILE A 45 -0.50 5.71 3.55
CA ILE A 45 -1.90 5.52 3.14
C ILE A 45 -2.86 6.34 4.02
N GLY A 46 -2.52 6.50 5.30
CA GLY A 46 -3.27 7.33 6.24
C GLY A 46 -3.45 8.78 5.76
N ASP A 47 -2.43 9.36 5.16
CA ASP A 47 -2.49 10.73 4.64
C ASP A 47 -3.39 10.83 3.41
N ILE A 48 -3.34 9.84 2.51
CA ILE A 48 -4.21 9.76 1.32
C ILE A 48 -5.67 9.75 1.73
N VAL A 49 -6.04 8.88 2.67
CA VAL A 49 -7.45 8.71 3.04
C VAL A 49 -8.00 9.85 3.88
N ARG A 50 -7.15 10.66 4.52
CA ARG A 50 -7.55 11.86 5.28
C ARG A 50 -8.40 12.82 4.45
N TYR A 51 -8.12 12.93 3.15
CA TYR A 51 -8.85 13.78 2.21
C TYR A 51 -9.84 13.01 1.33
N THR A 52 -10.06 11.72 1.61
CA THR A 52 -10.97 10.88 0.83
C THR A 52 -12.34 10.77 1.52
N PRO A 53 -13.42 11.36 0.97
CA PRO A 53 -14.73 11.30 1.58
C PRO A 53 -15.22 9.86 1.83
N GLY A 54 -15.72 9.59 3.06
CA GLY A 54 -16.24 8.27 3.44
C GLY A 54 -15.19 7.22 3.74
N VAL A 55 -13.92 7.60 3.84
CA VAL A 55 -12.83 6.76 4.29
C VAL A 55 -12.13 7.43 5.48
N ASN A 56 -11.74 6.64 6.45
CA ASN A 56 -10.96 7.07 7.59
C ASN A 56 -9.88 6.04 7.91
N THR A 57 -8.92 6.39 8.74
CA THR A 57 -7.92 5.48 9.25
C THR A 57 -8.23 5.05 10.67
N SER A 58 -7.71 3.90 11.06
CA SER A 58 -7.48 3.54 12.44
C SER A 58 -5.98 3.30 12.64
N GLN A 59 -5.56 3.28 13.89
CA GLN A 59 -4.12 3.16 14.22
C GLN A 59 -3.47 1.85 13.71
N GLY A 60 -4.27 0.80 13.41
CA GLY A 60 -3.72 -0.49 12.96
C GLY A 60 -2.82 -1.16 13.98
N GLU A 61 -3.03 -0.86 15.28
CA GLU A 61 -2.18 -1.26 16.40
C GLU A 61 -0.73 -0.69 16.33
N GLY A 62 -0.50 0.34 15.47
CA GLY A 62 0.81 0.91 15.23
C GLY A 62 1.70 0.09 14.29
N HIS A 63 1.22 -1.04 13.77
CA HIS A 63 2.02 -1.98 12.98
C HIS A 63 1.70 -1.97 11.48
N ARG A 64 0.54 -1.43 11.08
CA ARG A 64 0.03 -1.60 9.72
C ARG A 64 -0.95 -0.51 9.30
N ASP A 65 -1.09 -0.36 8.00
CA ASP A 65 -2.21 0.39 7.44
C ASP A 65 -3.54 -0.26 7.86
N SER A 66 -4.49 0.57 8.27
CA SER A 66 -5.83 0.14 8.61
C SER A 66 -6.82 1.22 8.21
N VAL A 67 -7.74 0.86 7.34
CA VAL A 67 -8.73 1.79 6.78
C VAL A 67 -10.14 1.43 7.20
N VAL A 68 -11.01 2.43 7.27
CA VAL A 68 -12.43 2.27 7.61
C VAL A 68 -13.25 2.88 6.48
N PHE A 69 -13.86 2.06 5.66
CA PHE A 69 -14.73 2.46 4.57
C PHE A 69 -16.18 2.52 5.05
N ARG A 70 -16.76 3.71 5.20
CA ARG A 70 -18.16 3.89 5.61
C ARG A 70 -18.56 3.05 6.85
N GLY A 71 -17.65 2.94 7.82
CA GLY A 71 -17.82 2.16 9.05
C GLY A 71 -17.33 0.72 9.00
N VAL A 72 -16.93 0.20 7.84
CA VAL A 72 -16.34 -1.13 7.68
C VAL A 72 -14.83 -1.03 7.76
N ARG A 73 -14.22 -1.60 8.80
CA ARG A 73 -12.76 -1.66 8.97
C ARG A 73 -12.17 -2.75 8.09
N SER A 74 -11.04 -2.44 7.46
CA SER A 74 -10.24 -3.40 6.72
C SER A 74 -8.74 -3.17 6.94
N THR A 75 -8.01 -4.28 7.03
CA THR A 75 -6.54 -4.33 7.06
C THR A 75 -5.97 -5.17 5.90
N ALA A 76 -6.84 -5.68 5.03
CA ALA A 76 -6.51 -6.65 3.99
C ALA A 76 -7.10 -6.31 2.61
N ASP A 77 -7.78 -5.16 2.47
CA ASP A 77 -8.37 -4.73 1.19
C ASP A 77 -7.43 -3.77 0.45
N PHE A 78 -6.15 -4.13 0.42
CA PHE A 78 -5.11 -3.45 -0.34
C PHE A 78 -4.74 -4.26 -1.56
N TYR A 79 -4.41 -3.55 -2.63
CA TYR A 79 -4.02 -4.11 -3.92
C TYR A 79 -2.82 -3.34 -4.47
N GLN A 80 -2.03 -4.03 -5.29
CA GLN A 80 -0.95 -3.43 -6.04
C GLN A 80 -1.05 -3.90 -7.50
N ASP A 81 -1.22 -2.95 -8.42
CA ASP A 81 -1.48 -3.21 -9.85
C ASP A 81 -2.65 -4.20 -10.09
N GLY A 82 -3.69 -4.12 -9.25
CA GLY A 82 -4.86 -5.00 -9.31
C GLY A 82 -4.66 -6.41 -8.74
N VAL A 83 -3.48 -6.73 -8.22
CA VAL A 83 -3.17 -7.97 -7.51
C VAL A 83 -3.32 -7.73 -6.01
N ARG A 84 -3.90 -8.69 -5.30
CA ARG A 84 -4.12 -8.56 -3.86
C ARG A 84 -2.81 -8.50 -3.08
N ASP A 85 -2.71 -7.51 -2.19
CA ASP A 85 -1.65 -7.31 -1.21
C ASP A 85 -2.28 -7.30 0.19
N ASP A 86 -2.56 -8.49 0.73
CA ASP A 86 -3.24 -8.67 2.01
C ASP A 86 -2.29 -8.88 3.20
N VAL A 87 -0.98 -8.81 2.98
CA VAL A 87 0.00 -8.75 4.06
C VAL A 87 -0.18 -7.43 4.82
N GLN A 88 -0.12 -7.50 6.14
CA GLN A 88 -0.40 -6.36 6.99
C GLN A 88 0.91 -5.66 7.37
N TYR A 89 1.16 -4.49 6.78
CA TYR A 89 2.32 -3.63 7.02
C TYR A 89 2.01 -2.17 6.64
N TYR A 90 2.93 -1.25 6.90
CA TYR A 90 2.85 0.12 6.38
C TYR A 90 3.46 0.20 4.98
N ARG A 91 2.69 0.62 4.01
CA ARG A 91 3.04 0.65 2.60
C ARG A 91 3.70 1.98 2.22
N SER A 92 4.90 1.90 1.69
CA SER A 92 5.59 3.05 1.11
C SER A 92 4.93 3.49 -0.20
N LEU A 93 5.09 4.76 -0.54
CA LEU A 93 4.47 5.38 -1.73
C LEU A 93 5.50 5.89 -2.75
N TYR A 94 6.80 5.69 -2.54
CA TYR A 94 7.87 6.23 -3.39
C TYR A 94 7.85 5.70 -4.83
N ASN A 95 7.42 4.46 -5.02
CA ASN A 95 7.33 3.77 -6.31
C ASN A 95 5.92 3.76 -6.90
N VAL A 96 5.02 4.62 -6.41
CA VAL A 96 3.61 4.66 -6.80
C VAL A 96 3.37 5.79 -7.79
N ASP A 97 2.70 5.50 -8.90
CA ASP A 97 2.26 6.45 -9.92
C ASP A 97 0.91 7.10 -9.54
N GLN A 98 0.02 6.29 -8.97
CA GLN A 98 -1.25 6.75 -8.42
C GLN A 98 -1.80 5.76 -7.37
N VAL A 99 -2.62 6.28 -6.47
CA VAL A 99 -3.42 5.49 -5.54
C VAL A 99 -4.88 5.66 -5.88
N GLU A 100 -5.56 4.54 -6.11
CA GLU A 100 -6.98 4.48 -6.44
C GLU A 100 -7.76 4.00 -5.21
N VAL A 101 -8.72 4.79 -4.74
CA VAL A 101 -9.58 4.47 -3.60
C VAL A 101 -10.99 4.24 -4.11
N LEU A 102 -11.39 2.97 -4.23
CA LEU A 102 -12.72 2.57 -4.67
C LEU A 102 -13.58 2.25 -3.45
N ARG A 103 -14.70 2.94 -3.32
CA ARG A 103 -15.62 2.82 -2.17
C ARG A 103 -16.88 2.08 -2.55
N GLY A 104 -17.29 1.15 -1.71
CA GLY A 104 -18.45 0.30 -1.92
C GLY A 104 -18.06 -1.16 -2.21
N PRO A 105 -19.01 -2.05 -2.52
CA PRO A 105 -18.76 -3.46 -2.72
C PRO A 105 -17.99 -3.71 -4.03
N ASN A 106 -16.78 -4.24 -3.91
CA ASN A 106 -15.87 -4.52 -5.03
C ASN A 106 -15.60 -6.03 -5.23
N ALA A 107 -16.29 -6.89 -4.46
CA ALA A 107 -16.05 -8.32 -4.46
C ALA A 107 -16.25 -8.99 -5.84
N LEU A 108 -17.05 -8.40 -6.72
CA LEU A 108 -17.27 -8.92 -8.07
C LEU A 108 -15.96 -8.94 -8.89
N LEU A 109 -15.12 -7.93 -8.76
CA LEU A 109 -13.87 -7.80 -9.53
C LEU A 109 -12.64 -8.31 -8.76
N PHE A 110 -12.68 -8.26 -7.43
CA PHE A 110 -11.53 -8.51 -6.57
C PHE A 110 -11.65 -9.79 -5.73
N GLY A 111 -12.74 -10.53 -5.87
CA GLY A 111 -12.99 -11.76 -5.12
C GLY A 111 -13.36 -11.48 -3.65
N ARG A 112 -12.88 -12.31 -2.72
CA ARG A 112 -13.16 -12.15 -1.29
C ARG A 112 -12.60 -10.84 -0.74
N GLY A 113 -13.31 -10.19 0.15
CA GLY A 113 -12.96 -8.87 0.71
C GLY A 113 -13.61 -7.74 -0.09
N GLY A 114 -13.13 -6.50 0.12
CA GLY A 114 -13.62 -5.33 -0.59
C GLY A 114 -15.08 -4.96 -0.32
N THR A 115 -15.64 -5.35 0.83
CA THR A 115 -17.04 -5.09 1.17
C THR A 115 -17.32 -3.62 1.41
N GLY A 116 -16.37 -2.90 2.00
CA GLY A 116 -16.45 -1.45 2.23
C GLY A 116 -15.79 -0.64 1.12
N GLY A 117 -14.78 -1.19 0.50
CA GLY A 117 -13.94 -0.55 -0.52
C GLY A 117 -12.57 -1.22 -0.62
N ILE A 118 -11.76 -0.72 -1.53
CA ILE A 118 -10.38 -1.15 -1.72
C ILE A 118 -9.46 0.06 -1.94
N ILE A 119 -8.18 -0.14 -1.66
CA ILE A 119 -7.10 0.76 -2.06
C ILE A 119 -6.16 0.00 -2.99
N ASN A 120 -6.01 0.52 -4.21
CA ASN A 120 -5.08 -0.03 -5.20
C ASN A 120 -3.93 0.95 -5.43
N ARG A 121 -2.70 0.49 -5.21
CA ARG A 121 -1.48 1.21 -5.56
C ARG A 121 -1.09 0.82 -6.98
N VAL A 122 -0.96 1.79 -7.86
CA VAL A 122 -0.46 1.58 -9.23
C VAL A 122 1.02 1.94 -9.22
N THR A 123 1.87 0.97 -9.53
CA THR A 123 3.32 1.17 -9.49
C THR A 123 3.84 1.92 -10.71
N LYS A 124 4.91 2.68 -10.50
CA LYS A 124 5.66 3.34 -11.55
C LYS A 124 6.29 2.31 -12.49
N LYS A 125 6.09 2.48 -13.80
CA LYS A 125 6.65 1.61 -14.83
C LYS A 125 7.70 2.35 -15.64
N ALA A 126 8.68 1.62 -16.21
CA ALA A 126 9.63 2.19 -17.14
C ALA A 126 8.90 2.71 -18.40
N GLN A 127 9.35 3.84 -18.92
CA GLN A 127 8.70 4.58 -20.03
C GLN A 127 9.61 4.62 -21.24
N ILE A 128 9.21 3.94 -22.33
CA ILE A 128 9.90 3.98 -23.61
C ILE A 128 9.67 5.36 -24.25
N GLY A 129 10.74 5.94 -24.79
CA GLY A 129 10.70 7.27 -25.41
C GLY A 129 10.94 8.43 -24.43
N GLU A 130 10.95 8.17 -23.11
CA GLU A 130 11.13 9.20 -22.09
C GLU A 130 12.50 9.04 -21.38
N GLN A 131 13.13 10.16 -21.08
CA GLN A 131 14.35 10.20 -20.30
C GLN A 131 14.26 11.31 -19.26
N PHE A 132 14.27 10.93 -17.99
CA PHE A 132 14.19 11.85 -16.88
C PHE A 132 14.92 11.35 -15.63
N GLY A 133 15.10 12.24 -14.67
CA GLY A 133 15.58 11.91 -13.35
C GLY A 133 15.14 12.99 -12.36
N SER A 134 14.73 12.59 -11.20
CA SER A 134 14.39 13.47 -10.08
C SER A 134 14.84 12.89 -8.76
N PHE A 135 15.00 13.75 -7.78
CA PHE A 135 15.12 13.39 -6.38
C PHE A 135 14.35 14.39 -5.55
N ASP A 136 13.76 13.86 -4.49
CA ASP A 136 13.01 14.59 -3.50
C ASP A 136 13.76 14.45 -2.17
N LEU A 137 13.84 15.54 -1.43
CA LEU A 137 14.42 15.59 -0.10
C LEU A 137 13.43 16.26 0.84
N GLY A 138 13.18 15.66 1.97
CA GLY A 138 12.34 16.20 3.01
C GLY A 138 13.04 16.17 4.36
N ALA A 139 12.71 17.12 5.21
CA ALA A 139 13.10 17.16 6.61
C ALA A 139 12.05 17.93 7.39
N ASP A 140 11.89 17.61 8.66
CA ASP A 140 11.02 18.35 9.58
C ASP A 140 11.75 18.77 10.87
N ASP A 141 11.05 19.48 11.72
CA ASP A 141 11.59 20.03 12.97
C ASP A 141 11.66 19.00 14.11
N PHE A 142 11.17 17.77 13.89
CA PHE A 142 11.33 16.65 14.82
C PHE A 142 12.60 15.85 14.57
N GLY A 143 13.25 16.03 13.41
CA GLY A 143 14.47 15.33 13.03
C GLY A 143 14.25 14.27 11.94
N ALA A 144 13.02 14.05 11.51
CA ALA A 144 12.75 13.13 10.40
C ALA A 144 13.39 13.65 9.10
N PHE A 145 13.91 12.74 8.32
CA PHE A 145 14.53 12.99 7.01
C PHE A 145 14.05 11.99 6.00
N ASP A 146 13.75 12.42 4.78
CA ASP A 146 13.42 11.55 3.67
C ASP A 146 14.19 11.89 2.40
N PHE A 147 14.55 10.85 1.68
CA PHE A 147 15.14 10.89 0.36
C PHE A 147 14.40 9.95 -0.57
N ALA A 148 14.02 10.42 -1.74
CA ALA A 148 13.54 9.58 -2.83
C ALA A 148 14.20 9.97 -4.15
N ALA A 149 14.41 8.99 -5.02
CA ALA A 149 14.94 9.20 -6.36
C ALA A 149 14.18 8.37 -7.39
N ASP A 150 14.01 8.93 -8.60
CA ASP A 150 13.31 8.33 -9.71
C ASP A 150 14.05 8.63 -11.01
N PHE A 151 14.56 7.60 -11.66
CA PHE A 151 15.33 7.73 -12.89
C PHE A 151 14.78 6.81 -13.99
N ASN A 152 14.51 7.36 -15.17
CA ASN A 152 14.11 6.61 -16.34
C ASN A 152 15.11 6.80 -17.48
N ARG A 153 15.51 5.70 -18.11
CA ARG A 153 16.37 5.67 -19.30
C ARG A 153 15.71 4.82 -20.34
N THR A 154 15.71 5.30 -21.58
CA THR A 154 15.08 4.64 -22.71
C THR A 154 16.10 4.22 -23.75
N GLY A 155 15.88 3.04 -24.34
CA GLY A 155 16.39 2.63 -25.63
C GLY A 155 15.32 2.78 -26.72
N GLU A 156 15.50 2.11 -27.84
CA GLU A 156 14.55 2.12 -28.97
C GLU A 156 13.28 1.35 -28.61
N ASN A 157 13.42 0.10 -28.15
CA ASN A 157 12.31 -0.82 -27.83
C ASN A 157 12.32 -1.24 -26.38
N SER A 158 13.04 -0.55 -25.51
CA SER A 158 13.11 -0.87 -24.10
C SER A 158 13.35 0.36 -23.25
N ALA A 159 12.96 0.27 -21.99
CA ALA A 159 13.26 1.28 -20.98
C ALA A 159 13.59 0.61 -19.65
N PHE A 160 14.38 1.31 -18.84
CA PHE A 160 14.69 0.98 -17.47
C PHE A 160 14.33 2.16 -16.58
N ARG A 161 13.64 1.89 -15.47
CA ARG A 161 13.36 2.89 -14.43
C ARG A 161 13.81 2.36 -13.08
N LEU A 162 14.37 3.23 -12.28
CA LEU A 162 14.81 2.94 -10.92
C LEU A 162 14.20 3.93 -9.96
N ASN A 163 13.47 3.41 -8.98
CA ASN A 163 13.00 4.17 -7.84
C ASN A 163 13.78 3.74 -6.59
N LEU A 164 14.24 4.71 -5.83
CA LEU A 164 14.96 4.54 -4.56
C LEU A 164 14.29 5.37 -3.48
N HIS A 165 14.34 4.89 -2.26
CA HIS A 165 13.80 5.59 -1.11
C HIS A 165 14.57 5.23 0.14
N SER A 166 14.79 6.22 1.00
CA SER A 166 15.28 6.02 2.36
C SER A 166 14.74 7.16 3.23
N ASP A 167 14.13 6.84 4.35
CA ASP A 167 13.72 7.83 5.32
C ASP A 167 14.00 7.38 6.76
N SER A 168 14.22 8.37 7.64
CA SER A 168 14.16 8.20 9.07
C SER A 168 12.88 8.84 9.61
N LEU A 169 12.22 8.13 10.52
CA LEU A 169 10.93 8.50 11.10
C LEU A 169 11.14 9.12 12.47
N GLU A 170 10.64 10.31 12.66
CA GLU A 170 10.60 11.01 13.94
C GLU A 170 9.26 11.75 14.06
N ASN A 171 8.79 12.02 15.26
CA ASN A 171 7.65 12.89 15.51
C ASN A 171 7.67 13.48 16.93
N HIS A 172 6.59 14.12 17.36
CA HIS A 172 6.46 14.75 18.67
C HIS A 172 6.39 13.78 19.87
N ARG A 173 6.35 12.46 19.64
CA ARG A 173 6.29 11.44 20.70
C ARG A 173 7.70 10.99 21.06
N ASP A 174 7.97 10.91 22.36
CA ASP A 174 9.23 10.37 22.88
C ASP A 174 9.43 8.93 22.41
N MET A 175 10.65 8.52 22.13
CA MET A 175 11.06 7.19 21.66
C MET A 175 10.53 6.81 20.25
N TYR A 176 9.75 7.67 19.58
CA TYR A 176 9.27 7.34 18.25
C TYR A 176 10.37 7.59 17.23
N ASP A 177 10.87 6.52 16.69
CA ASP A 177 11.89 6.48 15.64
C ASP A 177 11.62 5.35 14.66
N GLY A 178 12.39 5.27 13.61
CA GLY A 178 12.37 4.18 12.64
C GLY A 178 13.05 4.55 11.34
N ASP A 179 13.33 3.53 10.57
CA ASP A 179 13.96 3.66 9.25
C ASP A 179 13.16 2.88 8.21
N ARG A 180 13.11 3.41 6.99
CA ARG A 180 12.55 2.70 5.83
C ARG A 180 13.48 2.84 4.65
N THR A 181 13.73 1.74 3.99
CA THR A 181 14.49 1.70 2.73
C THR A 181 13.71 0.96 1.68
N GLY A 182 13.72 1.48 0.47
CA GLY A 182 13.06 0.88 -0.68
C GLY A 182 13.89 0.97 -1.95
N PHE A 183 13.85 -0.11 -2.74
CA PHE A 183 14.55 -0.23 -4.01
C PHE A 183 13.64 -0.91 -5.02
N ASN A 184 13.34 -0.22 -6.13
CA ASN A 184 12.41 -0.74 -7.14
C ASN A 184 12.91 -0.48 -8.57
N PRO A 185 13.73 -1.37 -9.16
CA PRO A 185 14.03 -1.37 -10.57
C PRO A 185 12.87 -1.93 -11.38
N THR A 186 12.57 -1.30 -12.51
CA THR A 186 11.59 -1.76 -13.49
C THR A 186 12.15 -1.74 -14.89
N VAL A 187 11.72 -2.68 -15.71
CA VAL A 187 12.10 -2.78 -17.12
C VAL A 187 10.85 -2.94 -17.96
N ARG A 188 10.74 -2.18 -19.03
CA ARG A 188 9.74 -2.37 -20.09
C ARG A 188 10.43 -2.75 -21.38
N ILE A 189 9.91 -3.77 -22.06
CA ILE A 189 10.39 -4.24 -23.35
C ILE A 189 9.21 -4.32 -24.31
N GLN A 190 9.30 -3.59 -25.43
CA GLN A 190 8.37 -3.76 -26.55
C GLN A 190 8.85 -4.96 -27.38
N MET A 191 8.23 -6.12 -27.16
CA MET A 191 8.60 -7.38 -27.80
C MET A 191 8.17 -7.45 -29.27
N SER A 192 7.06 -6.77 -29.59
CA SER A 192 6.54 -6.57 -30.93
C SER A 192 5.64 -5.33 -30.94
N ASP A 193 5.12 -4.93 -32.10
CA ASP A 193 4.17 -3.80 -32.19
C ASP A 193 2.93 -3.99 -31.30
N ALA A 194 2.57 -5.25 -31.02
CA ALA A 194 1.36 -5.62 -30.25
C ALA A 194 1.66 -6.08 -28.81
N THR A 195 2.92 -6.39 -28.46
CA THR A 195 3.23 -7.07 -27.20
C THR A 195 4.27 -6.33 -26.38
N THR A 196 3.94 -6.04 -25.14
CA THR A 196 4.82 -5.40 -24.15
C THR A 196 5.04 -6.35 -22.96
N LEU A 197 6.29 -6.41 -22.49
CA LEU A 197 6.69 -7.07 -21.26
C LEU A 197 7.13 -6.00 -20.25
N ASP A 198 6.50 -5.98 -19.09
CA ASP A 198 6.91 -5.21 -17.91
C ASP A 198 7.46 -6.16 -16.84
N LEU A 199 8.66 -5.89 -16.36
CA LEU A 199 9.29 -6.59 -15.24
C LEU A 199 9.56 -5.58 -14.13
N SER A 200 9.32 -5.97 -12.89
CA SER A 200 9.67 -5.17 -11.71
C SER A 200 10.14 -6.06 -10.57
N TYR A 201 11.04 -5.52 -9.78
CA TYR A 201 11.42 -6.05 -8.49
C TYR A 201 11.29 -4.94 -7.46
N GLU A 202 10.77 -5.25 -6.29
CA GLU A 202 10.67 -4.32 -5.17
C GLU A 202 11.28 -4.99 -3.94
N TYR A 203 12.25 -4.31 -3.34
CA TYR A 203 12.76 -4.60 -2.01
C TYR A 203 12.31 -3.51 -1.06
N ALA A 204 11.84 -3.90 0.11
CA ALA A 204 11.48 -2.99 1.18
C ALA A 204 11.98 -3.53 2.51
N ASP A 205 12.66 -2.66 3.27
CA ASP A 205 13.13 -2.91 4.62
C ASP A 205 12.64 -1.77 5.50
N HIS A 206 11.87 -2.12 6.53
CA HIS A 206 11.25 -1.15 7.45
C HIS A 206 11.46 -1.60 8.89
N GLU A 207 11.87 -0.66 9.72
CA GLU A 207 11.85 -0.79 11.16
C GLU A 207 11.22 0.46 11.77
N ARG A 208 10.39 0.32 12.79
CA ARG A 208 9.87 1.47 13.54
C ARG A 208 9.50 1.11 14.98
N PHE A 209 9.64 2.10 15.84
CA PHE A 209 9.09 2.05 17.20
C PHE A 209 7.55 2.04 17.15
N ILE A 210 6.93 1.28 18.06
CA ILE A 210 5.48 1.18 18.17
C ILE A 210 4.97 1.89 19.40
N ASP A 211 4.31 3.04 19.18
CA ASP A 211 3.52 3.73 20.18
C ASP A 211 2.02 3.39 20.00
N ARG A 212 1.46 2.63 20.92
CA ARG A 212 0.04 2.26 20.92
C ARG A 212 -0.87 3.33 21.51
N GLY A 213 -0.29 4.46 21.95
CA GLY A 213 -0.97 5.57 22.58
C GLY A 213 -1.27 5.34 24.05
N ILE A 214 -2.23 6.13 24.58
CA ILE A 214 -2.56 6.22 26.01
C ILE A 214 -3.79 5.40 26.39
N PRO A 215 -3.92 4.97 27.66
CA PRO A 215 -5.09 4.22 28.12
C PRO A 215 -6.36 5.09 28.13
N THR A 216 -7.50 4.42 28.20
CA THR A 216 -8.81 5.05 28.34
C THR A 216 -9.40 4.75 29.71
N ALA A 217 -10.15 5.73 30.25
CA ALA A 217 -10.97 5.56 31.45
C ALA A 217 -12.36 6.18 31.18
N ASN A 218 -13.41 5.51 31.62
CA ASN A 218 -14.82 5.95 31.44
C ASN A 218 -15.13 6.31 29.95
N GLY A 219 -14.55 5.56 28.98
CA GLY A 219 -14.76 5.73 27.55
C GLY A 219 -14.06 6.95 26.92
N LYS A 220 -13.09 7.55 27.62
CA LYS A 220 -12.30 8.69 27.14
C LYS A 220 -10.82 8.44 27.33
N PRO A 221 -9.95 8.98 26.47
CA PRO A 221 -8.50 9.00 26.70
C PRO A 221 -8.17 9.67 28.04
N VAL A 222 -7.13 9.19 28.69
CA VAL A 222 -6.63 9.78 29.94
C VAL A 222 -5.62 10.90 29.59
N ASP A 223 -6.12 12.11 29.39
CA ASP A 223 -5.33 13.26 28.93
C ASP A 223 -4.12 13.58 29.83
N ALA A 224 -4.18 13.23 31.12
CA ALA A 224 -3.04 13.40 32.03
C ALA A 224 -1.83 12.54 31.65
N LEU A 225 -2.02 11.52 30.81
CA LEU A 225 -0.98 10.59 30.32
C LEU A 225 -0.62 10.83 28.84
N LYS A 226 -1.06 11.94 28.24
CA LYS A 226 -0.88 12.22 26.81
C LYS A 226 0.58 12.22 26.34
N ASP A 227 1.51 12.56 27.23
CA ASP A 227 2.95 12.65 26.93
C ASP A 227 3.70 11.37 27.37
N VAL A 228 3.01 10.37 27.91
CA VAL A 228 3.61 9.10 28.37
C VAL A 228 3.62 8.09 27.26
N VAL A 229 4.79 7.48 27.00
CA VAL A 229 4.94 6.33 26.12
C VAL A 229 4.90 5.04 26.95
N PHE A 230 4.08 4.08 26.52
CA PHE A 230 3.95 2.78 27.17
C PHE A 230 4.70 1.72 26.39
N GLY A 231 5.89 1.37 26.88
CA GLY A 231 6.80 0.43 26.23
C GLY A 231 8.25 0.87 26.35
N THR A 232 9.13 0.18 25.68
CA THR A 232 10.57 0.47 25.62
C THR A 232 11.07 0.35 24.19
N SER A 233 12.16 1.05 23.83
CA SER A 233 12.71 1.05 22.47
C SER A 233 13.14 -0.32 21.98
N ASP A 234 13.54 -1.22 22.87
CA ASP A 234 14.01 -2.59 22.57
C ASP A 234 12.86 -3.61 22.46
N ILE A 235 11.65 -3.27 22.94
CA ILE A 235 10.49 -4.18 22.89
C ILE A 235 9.45 -3.69 21.91
N ASN A 236 9.17 -2.39 21.87
CA ASN A 236 8.12 -1.85 21.01
C ASN A 236 8.63 -1.64 19.58
N LEU A 237 8.63 -2.72 18.82
CA LEU A 237 9.25 -2.76 17.50
C LEU A 237 8.36 -3.45 16.48
N THR A 238 8.26 -2.89 15.29
CA THR A 238 7.79 -3.60 14.10
C THR A 238 8.88 -3.60 13.05
N THR A 239 9.11 -4.76 12.44
CA THR A 239 9.99 -4.87 11.28
C THR A 239 9.24 -5.47 10.11
N LEU A 240 9.70 -5.16 8.91
CA LEU A 240 9.28 -5.78 7.65
C LEU A 240 10.48 -5.85 6.72
N GLU A 241 10.75 -7.04 6.20
CA GLU A 241 11.54 -7.24 5.00
C GLU A 241 10.66 -7.85 3.93
N ALA A 242 10.69 -7.32 2.71
CA ALA A 242 9.85 -7.78 1.63
C ALA A 242 10.60 -7.78 0.30
N ASP A 243 10.48 -8.90 -0.41
CA ASP A 243 10.96 -9.14 -1.76
C ASP A 243 9.76 -9.41 -2.67
N ILE A 244 9.53 -8.57 -3.69
CA ILE A 244 8.39 -8.71 -4.59
C ILE A 244 8.87 -8.64 -6.03
N PHE A 245 8.78 -9.76 -6.75
CA PHE A 245 9.01 -9.82 -8.18
C PHE A 245 7.68 -9.85 -8.93
N ARG A 246 7.59 -9.09 -10.03
CA ARG A 246 6.39 -9.05 -10.88
C ARG A 246 6.76 -9.01 -12.35
N GLY A 247 6.10 -9.86 -13.16
CA GLY A 247 6.15 -9.85 -14.61
C GLY A 247 4.75 -9.69 -15.18
N ILE A 248 4.58 -8.77 -16.14
CA ILE A 248 3.30 -8.56 -16.83
C ILE A 248 3.55 -8.57 -18.33
N VAL A 249 2.85 -9.46 -19.05
CA VAL A 249 2.79 -9.47 -20.51
C VAL A 249 1.43 -8.92 -20.92
N THR A 250 1.46 -7.86 -21.72
CA THR A 250 0.26 -7.28 -22.32
C THR A 250 0.36 -7.45 -23.83
N THR A 251 -0.65 -8.03 -24.47
CA THR A 251 -0.69 -8.20 -25.92
C THR A 251 -2.04 -7.76 -26.49
N GLU A 252 -1.99 -6.89 -27.50
CA GLU A 252 -3.16 -6.53 -28.31
C GLU A 252 -3.35 -7.65 -29.36
N LEU A 253 -4.43 -8.41 -29.24
CA LEU A 253 -4.76 -9.51 -30.15
C LEU A 253 -5.45 -8.99 -31.44
N SER A 254 -6.17 -7.87 -31.29
CA SER A 254 -6.80 -7.11 -32.37
C SER A 254 -7.12 -5.70 -31.85
N ASP A 255 -7.68 -4.83 -32.68
CA ASP A 255 -8.12 -3.48 -32.32
C ASP A 255 -9.17 -3.48 -31.18
N THR A 256 -9.83 -4.60 -30.94
CA THR A 256 -10.91 -4.75 -29.93
C THR A 256 -10.61 -5.78 -28.86
N SER A 257 -9.46 -6.47 -28.94
CA SER A 257 -9.15 -7.60 -28.04
C SER A 257 -7.75 -7.45 -27.45
N LYS A 258 -7.64 -7.59 -26.13
CA LYS A 258 -6.39 -7.48 -25.37
C LYS A 258 -6.28 -8.62 -24.36
N ALA A 259 -5.13 -9.26 -24.31
CA ALA A 259 -4.80 -10.24 -23.28
C ALA A 259 -3.72 -9.70 -22.35
N ILE A 260 -3.86 -9.99 -21.06
CA ILE A 260 -2.93 -9.57 -20.00
C ILE A 260 -2.62 -10.80 -19.15
N PHE A 261 -1.35 -11.14 -19.04
CA PHE A 261 -0.85 -12.19 -18.16
C PHE A 261 0.04 -11.56 -17.11
N SER A 262 -0.15 -11.92 -15.85
CA SER A 262 0.75 -11.47 -14.78
C SER A 262 1.19 -12.62 -13.89
N LEU A 263 2.43 -12.55 -13.45
CA LEU A 263 3.03 -13.40 -12.43
C LEU A 263 3.59 -12.49 -11.34
N THR A 264 3.22 -12.76 -10.10
CA THR A 264 3.78 -12.11 -8.92
C THR A 264 4.32 -13.18 -7.98
N SER A 265 5.59 -13.05 -7.59
CA SER A 265 6.20 -13.83 -6.53
C SER A 265 6.61 -12.87 -5.42
N SER A 266 6.25 -13.14 -4.18
CA SER A 266 6.60 -12.29 -3.06
C SER A 266 6.93 -13.08 -1.80
N GLU A 267 7.92 -12.59 -1.07
CA GLU A 267 8.33 -13.09 0.22
C GLU A 267 8.29 -11.93 1.23
N PHE A 268 7.79 -12.22 2.43
CA PHE A 268 7.67 -11.26 3.50
C PHE A 268 8.12 -11.89 4.81
N GLU A 269 9.05 -11.22 5.47
CA GLU A 269 9.38 -11.46 6.87
C GLU A 269 8.97 -10.24 7.69
N LYS A 270 8.20 -10.44 8.75
CA LYS A 270 7.78 -9.34 9.60
C LYS A 270 7.65 -9.73 11.05
N LEU A 271 7.89 -8.77 11.92
CA LEU A 271 7.71 -8.88 13.35
C LEU A 271 6.76 -7.79 13.83
N TYR A 272 5.77 -8.18 14.63
CA TYR A 272 5.03 -7.27 15.49
C TYR A 272 5.40 -7.58 16.93
N GLN A 273 5.94 -6.61 17.64
CA GLN A 273 6.28 -6.76 19.04
C GLN A 273 6.02 -5.46 19.79
N ASN A 274 5.25 -5.53 20.86
CA ASN A 274 4.94 -4.35 21.62
C ASN A 274 4.43 -4.65 23.03
N LEU A 275 4.65 -3.71 23.92
CA LEU A 275 3.87 -3.50 25.14
C LEU A 275 2.89 -2.34 24.91
N TYR A 276 1.76 -2.36 25.59
CA TYR A 276 0.77 -1.32 25.50
C TYR A 276 -0.06 -1.21 26.80
N ALA A 277 -0.64 -0.03 27.03
CA ALA A 277 -1.57 0.20 28.13
C ALA A 277 -2.90 -0.51 27.86
N SER A 278 -3.17 -1.63 28.54
CA SER A 278 -4.40 -2.42 28.42
C SER A 278 -5.49 -2.01 29.39
N GLY A 279 -5.14 -1.30 30.47
CA GLY A 279 -6.08 -0.81 31.47
C GLY A 279 -5.52 0.34 32.29
N TYR A 280 -6.42 1.07 32.95
CA TYR A 280 -6.07 2.16 33.85
C TYR A 280 -7.04 2.24 35.01
N ASP A 281 -6.51 2.25 36.24
CA ASP A 281 -7.28 2.43 37.46
C ASP A 281 -7.16 3.88 37.93
N LEU A 282 -8.27 4.62 37.81
CA LEU A 282 -8.38 6.02 38.25
C LEU A 282 -8.16 6.23 39.76
N ALA A 283 -8.50 5.25 40.59
CA ALA A 283 -8.43 5.39 42.04
C ALA A 283 -6.98 5.25 42.54
N THR A 284 -6.20 4.40 41.90
CA THR A 284 -4.82 4.11 42.29
C THR A 284 -3.78 4.74 41.37
N ASN A 285 -4.22 5.34 40.26
CA ASN A 285 -3.36 5.88 39.20
C ASN A 285 -2.37 4.83 38.67
N VAL A 286 -2.84 3.59 38.48
CA VAL A 286 -2.04 2.46 38.01
C VAL A 286 -2.45 2.10 36.60
N VAL A 287 -1.47 2.00 35.69
CA VAL A 287 -1.65 1.47 34.34
C VAL A 287 -1.31 -0.02 34.34
N THR A 288 -2.18 -0.82 33.75
CA THR A 288 -1.89 -2.23 33.46
C THR A 288 -1.32 -2.32 32.04
N LEU A 289 -0.18 -2.97 31.91
CA LEU A 289 0.43 -3.26 30.60
C LEU A 289 0.06 -4.67 30.16
N ASP A 290 -0.02 -4.84 28.83
CA ASP A 290 -0.11 -6.11 28.15
C ASP A 290 0.78 -6.05 26.91
N GLY A 291 1.04 -7.16 26.25
CA GLY A 291 1.88 -7.17 25.09
C GLY A 291 1.86 -8.50 24.34
N TYR A 292 2.44 -8.47 23.15
CA TYR A 292 2.60 -9.68 22.34
C TYR A 292 3.79 -9.55 21.39
N ARG A 293 4.20 -10.71 20.88
CA ARG A 293 5.17 -10.84 19.79
C ARG A 293 4.61 -11.78 18.72
N ASP A 294 4.46 -11.28 17.50
CA ASP A 294 3.90 -11.98 16.35
C ASP A 294 4.89 -11.98 15.18
N PRO A 295 5.83 -12.95 15.09
CA PRO A 295 6.60 -13.15 13.88
C PRO A 295 5.73 -13.77 12.78
N THR A 296 5.96 -13.37 11.53
CA THR A 296 5.27 -13.91 10.37
C THR A 296 6.25 -14.03 9.21
N GLU A 297 6.29 -15.22 8.61
CA GLU A 297 6.90 -15.48 7.30
C GLU A 297 5.79 -15.77 6.31
N ARG A 298 5.82 -15.16 5.12
CA ARG A 298 4.80 -15.41 4.10
C ARG A 298 5.38 -15.37 2.71
N GLU A 299 5.10 -16.41 1.96
CA GLU A 299 5.41 -16.52 0.54
C GLU A 299 4.10 -16.53 -0.27
N ASN A 300 4.06 -15.83 -1.40
CA ASN A 300 2.94 -15.89 -2.32
C ASN A 300 3.45 -16.08 -3.75
N LEU A 301 2.76 -16.92 -4.50
CA LEU A 301 2.87 -17.04 -5.94
C LEU A 301 1.49 -16.81 -6.55
N ILE A 302 1.33 -15.76 -7.33
CA ILE A 302 0.06 -15.37 -7.91
C ILE A 302 0.21 -15.28 -9.42
N PHE A 303 -0.57 -16.08 -10.14
CA PHE A 303 -0.67 -16.01 -11.60
C PHE A 303 -2.07 -15.54 -11.99
N SER A 304 -2.17 -14.56 -12.88
CA SER A 304 -3.46 -14.19 -13.48
C SER A 304 -3.39 -14.08 -15.00
N ALA A 305 -4.51 -14.41 -15.64
CA ALA A 305 -4.72 -14.26 -17.06
C ALA A 305 -6.07 -13.59 -17.31
N ASN A 306 -6.08 -12.51 -18.06
CA ASN A 306 -7.27 -11.73 -18.35
C ASN A 306 -7.36 -11.49 -19.86
N LEU A 307 -8.55 -11.69 -20.43
CA LEU A 307 -8.92 -11.35 -21.79
C LEU A 307 -10.00 -10.27 -21.74
N VAL A 308 -9.74 -9.13 -22.33
CA VAL A 308 -10.70 -8.04 -22.52
C VAL A 308 -11.07 -8.00 -24.00
N ASN A 309 -12.36 -7.95 -24.29
CA ASN A 309 -12.87 -7.91 -25.66
C ASN A 309 -14.02 -6.92 -25.76
N GLU A 310 -13.98 -6.03 -26.74
CA GLU A 310 -15.07 -5.13 -27.09
C GLU A 310 -15.90 -5.73 -28.25
N LEU A 311 -17.20 -5.91 -28.01
CA LEU A 311 -18.14 -6.54 -28.94
C LEU A 311 -19.23 -5.54 -29.31
N GLN A 312 -19.57 -5.46 -30.59
CA GLN A 312 -20.71 -4.69 -31.06
C GLN A 312 -21.92 -5.62 -31.22
N ILE A 313 -22.91 -5.47 -30.35
CA ILE A 313 -24.12 -6.31 -30.37
C ILE A 313 -25.36 -5.39 -30.34
N GLY A 314 -26.22 -5.49 -31.34
CA GLY A 314 -27.48 -4.74 -31.39
C GLY A 314 -27.30 -3.22 -31.40
N GLY A 315 -26.18 -2.70 -31.90
CA GLY A 315 -25.87 -1.28 -31.97
C GLY A 315 -25.28 -0.71 -30.65
N ALA A 316 -25.01 -1.54 -29.65
CA ALA A 316 -24.33 -1.17 -28.43
C ALA A 316 -22.95 -1.80 -28.34
N THR A 317 -22.00 -1.09 -27.71
CA THR A 317 -20.67 -1.61 -27.40
C THR A 317 -20.73 -2.36 -26.06
N HIS A 318 -20.27 -3.58 -26.05
CA HIS A 318 -20.16 -4.43 -24.87
C HIS A 318 -18.69 -4.72 -24.58
N THR A 319 -18.22 -4.45 -23.38
CA THR A 319 -16.90 -4.85 -22.91
C THR A 319 -17.01 -6.14 -22.12
N LEU A 320 -16.41 -7.21 -22.63
CA LEU A 320 -16.37 -8.52 -21.99
C LEU A 320 -14.98 -8.72 -21.36
N LEU A 321 -14.93 -8.97 -20.05
CA LEU A 321 -13.75 -9.41 -19.34
C LEU A 321 -13.91 -10.88 -18.94
N ILE A 322 -12.97 -11.72 -19.37
CA ILE A 322 -12.83 -13.09 -18.90
C ILE A 322 -11.47 -13.22 -18.26
N GLY A 323 -11.41 -13.71 -17.02
CA GLY A 323 -10.16 -13.87 -16.31
C GLY A 323 -10.12 -15.12 -15.43
N ALA A 324 -8.89 -15.53 -15.12
CA ALA A 324 -8.60 -16.57 -14.15
C ALA A 324 -7.40 -16.12 -13.30
N GLU A 325 -7.43 -16.46 -12.03
CA GLU A 325 -6.34 -16.20 -11.09
C GLU A 325 -6.09 -17.45 -10.26
N VAL A 326 -4.82 -17.79 -10.10
CA VAL A 326 -4.35 -18.86 -9.22
C VAL A 326 -3.44 -18.24 -8.18
N VAL A 327 -3.73 -18.52 -6.92
CA VAL A 327 -2.96 -18.03 -5.77
C VAL A 327 -2.47 -19.23 -4.98
N ASP A 328 -1.16 -19.31 -4.80
CA ASP A 328 -0.51 -20.23 -3.86
C ASP A 328 0.14 -19.40 -2.76
N THR A 329 -0.13 -19.75 -1.50
CA THR A 329 0.35 -19.01 -0.34
C THR A 329 0.81 -19.96 0.74
N ASP A 330 2.07 -19.83 1.15
CA ASP A 330 2.58 -20.39 2.39
C ASP A 330 2.67 -19.27 3.44
N ASN A 331 2.19 -19.54 4.65
CA ASN A 331 2.15 -18.55 5.70
C ASN A 331 2.35 -19.17 7.07
N LYS A 332 3.44 -18.78 7.73
CA LYS A 332 3.77 -19.18 9.09
C LYS A 332 3.56 -17.99 10.01
N ASN A 333 2.65 -18.13 10.96
CA ASN A 333 2.40 -17.15 12.00
C ASN A 333 2.60 -17.77 13.36
N GLU A 334 3.22 -17.04 14.23
CA GLU A 334 3.29 -17.39 15.65
C GLU A 334 2.77 -16.21 16.47
N ARG A 335 2.29 -16.49 17.68
CA ARG A 335 1.92 -15.49 18.66
C ARG A 335 2.40 -15.89 20.03
N TYR A 336 3.13 -14.98 20.65
CA TYR A 336 3.58 -15.08 22.03
C TYR A 336 2.96 -13.91 22.80
N ASP A 337 2.06 -14.24 23.75
CA ASP A 337 1.42 -13.24 24.60
C ASP A 337 2.18 -13.10 25.92
N THR A 338 2.13 -11.91 26.51
CA THR A 338 2.63 -11.70 27.87
C THR A 338 1.61 -12.26 28.86
N TYR A 339 2.03 -13.20 29.68
CA TYR A 339 1.22 -13.73 30.79
C TYR A 339 1.74 -13.13 32.09
N TRP A 340 1.34 -11.89 32.38
CA TRP A 340 1.68 -11.26 33.62
C TRP A 340 0.89 -11.89 34.77
N SER A 341 1.56 -12.34 35.81
CA SER A 341 0.89 -12.68 37.04
C SER A 341 0.38 -11.38 37.68
N THR A 342 -0.87 -11.37 38.16
CA THR A 342 -1.48 -10.20 38.80
C THR A 342 -0.74 -9.77 40.08
N THR A 343 0.27 -10.50 40.52
CA THR A 343 1.15 -10.20 41.66
C THR A 343 2.48 -9.52 41.26
N GLN A 344 2.84 -9.51 39.98
CA GLN A 344 3.98 -8.73 39.47
C GLN A 344 3.47 -7.32 39.11
N LYS A 345 3.52 -6.43 40.07
CA LYS A 345 3.32 -5.00 39.91
C LYS A 345 4.68 -4.37 40.09
N ASP A 346 5.38 -4.11 39.00
CA ASP A 346 6.55 -3.24 38.98
C ASP A 346 6.42 -2.25 37.84
#